data_779c6fdca41c08dea31c121314b90e93
#
_entry.id   779c6fdca41c08dea31c121314b90e93
#
_cell.length_a   1.000
_cell.length_b   1.000
_cell.length_c   1.000
_cell.angle_alpha   90.00
_cell.angle_beta   90.00
_cell.angle_gamma   90.00
#
_symmetry.space_group_name_H-M   'P 1'
#
loop_
_entity.id
_entity.type
_entity.pdbx_description
1 polymer ?
#
loop_
_entity_poly.entity_id
_entity_poly.type
_entity_poly.pdbx_seq_one_letter_code
_entity_poly.pdbx_strand_id
1 'polypeptide(L)'
;ADIARYTLPNSKKETVMPAKGFTVIATMNGTPDMLPEALADRFGVKIDINTVHPDAIASLPENYRSVYTQRDEDDIPMSIRAWKEFSKLVGAGVDIKSSATVCFGKDYANDVIDAIELQDV
;
A
#
# COMPACT_ATOMS: atom_id res chain seq x y z
N ALA A 1 -12.61 -29.75 14.07
CA ALA A 1 -12.50 -28.52 13.30
C ALA A 1 -13.75 -27.67 13.51
N ASP A 2 -13.56 -26.43 13.88
CA ASP A 2 -14.67 -25.51 14.07
C ASP A 2 -15.30 -25.17 12.73
N ILE A 3 -16.59 -25.45 12.63
CA ILE A 3 -17.35 -25.08 11.44
C ILE A 3 -17.83 -23.64 11.66
N ALA A 4 -17.37 -22.73 10.82
CA ALA A 4 -17.85 -21.36 10.85
C ALA A 4 -19.34 -21.35 10.48
N ARG A 5 -20.15 -20.78 11.35
CA ARG A 5 -21.59 -20.65 11.15
C ARG A 5 -21.97 -19.19 11.28
N TYR A 6 -22.81 -18.75 10.39
CA TYR A 6 -23.37 -17.41 10.45
C TYR A 6 -24.88 -17.48 10.47
N THR A 7 -25.51 -16.88 11.47
CA THR A 7 -26.94 -16.73 11.54
C THR A 7 -27.36 -15.38 11.02
N LEU A 8 -28.17 -15.37 9.97
CA LEU A 8 -28.64 -14.12 9.38
C LEU A 8 -29.48 -13.31 10.38
N PRO A 9 -29.28 -11.99 10.45
CA PRO A 9 -30.00 -11.13 11.39
C PRO A 9 -31.43 -10.83 10.93
N ASN A 10 -32.14 -11.81 10.42
CA ASN A 10 -33.54 -11.70 10.03
C ASN A 10 -34.46 -12.56 10.95
N SER A 11 -35.76 -12.41 10.80
CA SER A 11 -36.74 -13.12 11.60
C SER A 11 -36.75 -14.62 11.38
N LYS A 12 -36.09 -15.13 10.34
CA LYS A 12 -36.10 -16.55 9.97
C LYS A 12 -35.01 -17.40 10.64
N LYS A 13 -34.02 -16.76 11.28
CA LYS A 13 -32.93 -17.46 11.97
C LYS A 13 -32.24 -18.53 11.11
N GLU A 14 -31.95 -18.20 9.86
CA GLU A 14 -31.27 -19.14 8.97
C GLU A 14 -29.80 -19.27 9.37
N THR A 15 -29.31 -20.50 9.43
CA THR A 15 -27.89 -20.77 9.64
C THR A 15 -27.24 -21.06 8.30
N VAL A 16 -26.21 -20.29 7.97
CA VAL A 16 -25.46 -20.47 6.74
C VAL A 16 -24.13 -21.16 7.06
N MET A 17 -23.84 -22.23 6.35
CA MET A 17 -22.57 -22.94 6.46
C MET A 17 -21.72 -22.68 5.24
N PRO A 18 -20.39 -22.50 5.41
CA PRO A 18 -19.51 -22.30 4.26
C PRO A 18 -19.46 -23.55 3.39
N ALA A 19 -19.33 -23.34 2.07
CA ALA A 19 -19.12 -24.43 1.13
C ALA A 19 -17.76 -25.09 1.39
N LYS A 20 -17.64 -26.37 0.95
CA LYS A 20 -16.36 -27.07 1.03
C LYS A 20 -15.29 -26.28 0.26
N GLY A 21 -14.14 -26.07 0.88
CA GLY A 21 -13.05 -25.31 0.28
C GLY A 21 -13.16 -23.79 0.46
N PHE A 22 -14.17 -23.33 1.19
CA PHE A 22 -14.30 -21.90 1.51
C PHE A 22 -13.07 -21.39 2.26
N THR A 23 -12.50 -20.30 1.79
CA THR A 23 -11.30 -19.69 2.36
C THR A 23 -11.50 -18.19 2.51
N VAL A 24 -11.00 -17.64 3.61
CA VAL A 24 -11.01 -16.20 3.85
C VAL A 24 -9.60 -15.66 3.71
N ILE A 25 -9.45 -14.62 2.92
CA ILE A 25 -8.20 -13.88 2.77
C ILE A 25 -8.47 -12.45 3.22
N ALA A 26 -7.65 -11.96 4.14
CA ALA A 26 -7.74 -10.61 4.64
C ALA A 26 -6.43 -9.88 4.43
N THR A 27 -6.50 -8.57 4.20
CA THR A 27 -5.33 -7.70 4.10
C THR A 27 -5.43 -6.58 5.11
N MET A 28 -4.29 -6.13 5.59
CA MET A 28 -4.23 -5.01 6.51
C MET A 28 -2.91 -4.24 6.34
N ASN A 29 -2.92 -2.98 6.74
CA ASN A 29 -1.69 -2.22 6.94
C ASN A 29 -1.26 -2.37 8.39
N GLY A 30 0.04 -2.57 8.61
CA GLY A 30 0.59 -2.73 9.95
C GLY A 30 1.05 -4.16 10.21
N THR A 31 1.27 -4.47 11.48
CA THR A 31 1.79 -5.76 11.93
C THR A 31 0.69 -6.62 12.56
N PRO A 32 0.84 -7.98 12.55
CA PRO A 32 -0.18 -8.87 13.12
C PRO A 32 -0.52 -8.61 14.59
N ASP A 33 0.41 -8.05 15.35
CA ASP A 33 0.20 -7.70 16.76
C ASP A 33 -0.81 -6.56 16.96
N MET A 34 -1.14 -5.83 15.90
CA MET A 34 -2.21 -4.82 15.91
C MET A 34 -3.60 -5.42 15.87
N LEU A 35 -3.72 -6.72 15.55
CA LEU A 35 -5.00 -7.43 15.53
C LEU A 35 -5.35 -7.93 16.93
N PRO A 36 -6.66 -7.99 17.29
CA PRO A 36 -7.08 -8.73 18.46
C PRO A 36 -6.58 -10.18 18.40
N GLU A 37 -6.12 -10.72 19.53
CA GLU A 37 -5.53 -12.05 19.62
C GLU A 37 -6.45 -13.15 19.03
N ALA A 38 -7.72 -13.08 19.37
CA ALA A 38 -8.68 -14.06 18.87
C ALA A 38 -8.84 -14.02 17.34
N LEU A 39 -8.70 -12.86 16.74
CA LEU A 39 -8.76 -12.71 15.29
C LEU A 39 -7.47 -13.18 14.62
N ALA A 40 -6.32 -12.82 15.20
CA ALA A 40 -5.01 -13.23 14.71
C ALA A 40 -4.86 -14.75 14.69
N ASP A 41 -5.35 -15.43 15.72
CA ASP A 41 -5.29 -16.90 15.84
C ASP A 41 -6.09 -17.64 14.76
N ARG A 42 -7.11 -16.99 14.21
CA ARG A 42 -7.96 -17.60 13.17
C ARG A 42 -7.31 -17.62 11.79
N PHE A 43 -6.28 -16.80 11.58
CA PHE A 43 -5.51 -16.79 10.35
C PHE A 43 -4.22 -17.58 10.55
N GLY A 44 -4.22 -18.83 10.11
CA GLY A 44 -3.09 -19.75 10.29
C GLY A 44 -1.88 -19.40 9.43
N VAL A 45 -2.08 -18.70 8.32
CA VAL A 45 -1.02 -18.26 7.43
C VAL A 45 -0.98 -16.73 7.40
N LYS A 46 0.19 -16.17 7.72
CA LYS A 46 0.43 -14.74 7.71
C LYS A 46 1.57 -14.47 6.74
N ILE A 47 1.31 -13.60 5.77
CA ILE A 47 2.29 -13.22 4.76
C ILE A 47 2.57 -11.73 4.91
N ASP A 48 3.82 -11.39 5.14
CA ASP A 48 4.28 -10.02 5.27
C ASP A 48 4.79 -9.54 3.91
N ILE A 49 4.12 -8.54 3.34
CA ILE A 49 4.50 -7.98 2.05
C ILE A 49 5.16 -6.63 2.31
N ASN A 50 6.48 -6.64 2.35
CA ASN A 50 7.30 -5.46 2.64
C ASN A 50 8.16 -5.02 1.46
N THR A 51 7.96 -5.62 0.28
CA THR A 51 8.66 -5.26 -0.93
C THR A 51 7.68 -4.86 -2.02
N VAL A 52 8.11 -3.96 -2.90
CA VAL A 52 7.31 -3.51 -4.05
C VAL A 52 7.59 -4.41 -5.24
N HIS A 53 6.54 -4.76 -5.97
CA HIS A 53 6.68 -5.58 -7.18
C HIS A 53 7.56 -4.86 -8.22
N PRO A 54 8.53 -5.55 -8.83
CA PRO A 54 9.43 -4.94 -9.81
C PRO A 54 8.73 -4.22 -10.96
N ASP A 55 7.60 -4.75 -11.44
CA ASP A 55 6.83 -4.12 -12.53
C ASP A 55 6.25 -2.76 -12.12
N ALA A 56 5.90 -2.61 -10.85
CA ALA A 56 5.41 -1.32 -10.34
C ALA A 56 6.51 -0.26 -10.36
N ILE A 57 7.72 -0.64 -9.98
CA ILE A 57 8.91 0.24 -10.04
C ILE A 57 9.25 0.56 -11.49
N ALA A 58 9.25 -0.45 -12.36
CA ALA A 58 9.56 -0.29 -13.78
C ALA A 58 8.56 0.63 -14.51
N SER A 59 7.35 0.79 -14.00
CA SER A 59 6.34 1.69 -14.58
C SER A 59 6.61 3.18 -14.33
N LEU A 60 7.53 3.51 -13.42
CA LEU A 60 7.92 4.90 -13.18
C LEU A 60 8.89 5.39 -14.26
N PRO A 61 8.85 6.69 -14.62
CA PRO A 61 9.90 7.30 -15.42
C PRO A 61 11.29 7.07 -14.81
N GLU A 62 12.31 6.99 -15.65
CA GLU A 62 13.66 6.61 -15.22
C GLU A 62 14.21 7.52 -14.10
N ASN A 63 14.05 8.83 -14.21
CA ASN A 63 14.52 9.77 -13.21
C ASN A 63 13.82 9.57 -11.84
N TYR A 64 12.53 9.29 -11.85
CA TYR A 64 11.78 9.01 -10.61
C TYR A 64 12.11 7.64 -10.05
N ARG A 65 12.30 6.64 -10.92
CA ARG A 65 12.72 5.29 -10.53
C ARG A 65 14.05 5.32 -9.80
N SER A 66 15.01 6.09 -10.30
CA SER A 66 16.33 6.24 -9.66
C SER A 66 16.20 6.83 -8.26
N VAL A 67 15.41 7.86 -8.08
CA VAL A 67 15.17 8.46 -6.76
C VAL A 67 14.48 7.44 -5.84
N TYR A 68 13.44 6.77 -6.33
CA TYR A 68 12.70 5.79 -5.55
C TYR A 68 13.60 4.65 -5.04
N THR A 69 14.45 4.11 -5.90
CA THR A 69 15.32 2.98 -5.54
C THR A 69 16.49 3.36 -4.67
N GLN A 70 16.97 4.59 -4.77
CA GLN A 70 18.13 5.09 -4.01
C GLN A 70 17.73 5.82 -2.72
N ARG A 71 16.43 6.02 -2.51
CA ARG A 71 15.99 6.77 -1.33
C ARG A 71 16.34 6.04 -0.04
N ASP A 72 16.65 6.82 0.98
CA ASP A 72 16.63 6.34 2.35
C ASP A 72 15.20 6.40 2.87
N GLU A 73 14.69 5.29 3.38
CA GLU A 73 13.31 5.21 3.88
C GLU A 73 13.04 6.17 5.05
N ASP A 74 14.08 6.48 5.83
CA ASP A 74 13.98 7.44 6.92
C ASP A 74 13.85 8.88 6.40
N ASP A 75 14.46 9.20 5.27
CA ASP A 75 14.43 10.52 4.67
C ASP A 75 13.18 10.75 3.82
N ILE A 76 12.77 9.74 3.06
CA ILE A 76 11.61 9.84 2.17
C ILE A 76 10.74 8.59 2.30
N PRO A 77 9.93 8.47 3.38
CA PRO A 77 9.10 7.29 3.63
C PRO A 77 7.84 7.30 2.77
N MET A 78 7.96 6.99 1.49
CA MET A 78 6.83 7.08 0.56
C MET A 78 6.50 5.79 -0.15
N SER A 79 5.19 5.61 -0.40
CA SER A 79 4.69 4.46 -1.14
C SER A 79 4.87 4.65 -2.65
N ILE A 80 4.97 3.54 -3.37
CA ILE A 80 4.99 3.57 -4.84
C ILE A 80 3.73 4.23 -5.41
N ARG A 81 2.61 4.16 -4.71
CA ARG A 81 1.36 4.82 -5.13
C ARG A 81 1.53 6.34 -5.19
N ALA A 82 2.18 6.93 -4.20
CA ALA A 82 2.44 8.37 -4.17
C ALA A 82 3.29 8.79 -5.37
N TRP A 83 4.32 8.02 -5.71
CA TRP A 83 5.17 8.27 -6.87
C TRP A 83 4.40 8.16 -8.19
N LYS A 84 3.50 7.19 -8.30
CA LYS A 84 2.67 7.04 -9.51
C LYS A 84 1.70 8.21 -9.68
N GLU A 85 1.05 8.64 -8.61
CA GLU A 85 0.16 9.80 -8.66
C GLU A 85 0.93 11.09 -8.98
N PHE A 86 2.11 11.27 -8.38
CA PHE A 86 3.00 12.38 -8.69
C PHE A 86 3.36 12.41 -10.19
N SER A 87 3.77 11.27 -10.73
CA SER A 87 4.11 11.14 -12.15
C SER A 87 2.92 11.51 -13.06
N LYS A 88 1.71 11.08 -12.70
CA LYS A 88 0.50 11.42 -13.46
C LYS A 88 0.21 12.92 -13.45
N LEU A 89 0.31 13.56 -12.29
CA LEU A 89 0.04 14.99 -12.17
C LEU A 89 1.02 15.82 -12.98
N VAL A 90 2.31 15.52 -12.87
CA VAL A 90 3.35 16.20 -13.65
C VAL A 90 3.14 15.97 -15.14
N GLY A 91 2.84 14.74 -15.53
CA GLY A 91 2.53 14.39 -16.93
C GLY A 91 1.30 15.09 -17.50
N ALA A 92 0.33 15.42 -16.65
CA ALA A 92 -0.86 16.17 -17.00
C ALA A 92 -0.64 17.70 -17.06
N GLY A 93 0.56 18.17 -16.76
CA GLY A 93 0.93 19.58 -16.81
C GLY A 93 0.78 20.33 -15.48
N VAL A 94 0.51 19.61 -14.39
CA VAL A 94 0.47 20.25 -13.07
C VAL A 94 1.89 20.61 -12.63
N ASP A 95 2.04 21.78 -12.04
CA ASP A 95 3.31 22.27 -11.51
C ASP A 95 3.96 21.22 -10.59
N ILE A 96 5.28 21.01 -10.77
CA ILE A 96 6.01 19.98 -10.03
C ILE A 96 5.95 20.18 -8.51
N LYS A 97 6.07 21.41 -8.05
CA LYS A 97 6.00 21.71 -6.62
C LYS A 97 4.62 21.43 -6.03
N SER A 98 3.57 21.81 -6.74
CA SER A 98 2.19 21.53 -6.33
C SER A 98 1.93 20.03 -6.32
N SER A 99 2.38 19.32 -7.34
CA SER A 99 2.23 17.86 -7.44
C SER A 99 2.96 17.15 -6.30
N ALA A 100 4.19 17.56 -6.00
CA ALA A 100 4.96 16.99 -4.90
C ALA A 100 4.31 17.24 -3.54
N THR A 101 3.79 18.44 -3.33
CA THR A 101 3.11 18.80 -2.08
C THR A 101 1.85 17.96 -1.86
N VAL A 102 1.06 17.76 -2.91
CA VAL A 102 -0.18 16.97 -2.84
C VAL A 102 0.11 15.49 -2.60
N CYS A 103 1.10 14.93 -3.29
CA CYS A 103 1.37 13.49 -3.24
C CYS A 103 2.25 13.08 -2.07
N PHE A 104 3.19 13.91 -1.67
CA PHE A 104 4.22 13.57 -0.68
C PHE A 104 4.08 14.34 0.63
N GLY A 105 3.27 15.38 0.64
CA GLY A 105 3.14 16.25 1.78
C GLY A 105 4.16 17.38 1.77
N LYS A 106 3.81 18.44 2.47
CA LYS A 106 4.57 19.68 2.56
C LYS A 106 6.00 19.46 3.07
N ASP A 107 6.16 18.53 4.03
CA ASP A 107 7.45 18.31 4.69
C ASP A 107 8.47 17.60 3.80
N TYR A 108 8.01 16.80 2.82
CA TYR A 108 8.88 16.02 1.95
C TYR A 108 8.97 16.56 0.52
N ALA A 109 8.11 17.48 0.14
CA ALA A 109 8.03 17.95 -1.25
C ALA A 109 9.36 18.52 -1.77
N ASN A 110 10.04 19.35 -0.98
CA ASN A 110 11.32 19.94 -1.37
C ASN A 110 12.41 18.88 -1.50
N ASP A 111 12.46 17.92 -0.57
CA ASP A 111 13.46 16.85 -0.59
C ASP A 111 13.29 15.97 -1.83
N VAL A 112 12.07 15.69 -2.23
CA VAL A 112 11.78 14.93 -3.44
C VAL A 112 12.21 15.69 -4.69
N ILE A 113 11.89 16.97 -4.77
CA ILE A 113 12.26 17.80 -5.92
C ILE A 113 13.79 17.92 -6.03
N ASP A 114 14.47 18.15 -4.92
CA ASP A 114 15.94 18.25 -4.90
C ASP A 114 16.57 16.92 -5.34
N ALA A 115 16.04 15.79 -4.89
CA ALA A 115 16.53 14.48 -5.28
C ALA A 115 16.33 14.22 -6.78
N ILE A 116 15.21 14.66 -7.36
CA ILE A 116 14.96 14.55 -8.80
C ILE A 116 15.94 15.43 -9.59
N GLU A 117 16.16 16.64 -9.16
CA GLU A 117 17.10 17.57 -9.81
C GLU A 117 18.53 17.04 -9.82
N LEU A 118 18.95 16.35 -8.76
CA LEU A 118 20.26 15.72 -8.69
C LEU A 118 20.44 14.60 -9.72
N GLN A 119 19.37 13.93 -10.13
CA GLN A 119 19.44 12.88 -11.15
C GLN A 119 19.58 13.44 -12.56
N ASP A 120 19.20 14.68 -12.79
CA ASP A 120 19.23 15.33 -14.11
C ASP A 120 20.59 15.97 -14.43
N VAL A 121 21.57 15.86 -13.52
CA VAL A 121 22.92 16.43 -13.68
C VAL A 121 23.87 15.47 -14.37
#